data_b58884d601e8aac9b85723d825fea6b9
#
_entry.id   b58884d601e8aac9b85723d825fea6b9
#
_cell.length_a   1.000
_cell.length_b   1.000
_cell.length_c   1.000
_cell.angle_alpha   90.00
_cell.angle_beta   90.00
_cell.angle_gamma   90.00
#
_symmetry.space_group_name_H-M   'P 1'
#
loop_
_entity.id
_entity.type
_entity.pdbx_description
1 polymer ?
#
loop_
_entity_poly.entity_id
_entity_poly.type
_entity_poly.pdbx_seq_one_letter_code
_entity_poly.pdbx_strand_id
1 'polypeptide(L)'
;MTDAPRSQEPVGSSEFPDGAVGTQQPDHTGSSAAASIESAAASVTSAAAALPGLIKPRLRGWLHAGMFPAALAGGIFLTALADSTRGRIACGVYTLTACLLFGVSALYHRGNWGPKANAVLRRLDHANIFLIIAGTYTPLTILLLPEGGGAALLWGVWAAALFGIAFRVFWVGAPRWLYTPCYIAMGWAAVFYLPEFMREGGIAVLVCVIVGGLLYSAGGVVYGIKRPNPSPRWFGFHEVFHSFTLAAFVVHYVGISLVAYQHA
;
A
#
# COMPACT_ATOMS: atom_id res chain seq x y z
N MET A 1 -18.11 -86.85 -0.54
CA MET A 1 -18.02 -87.59 0.70
C MET A 1 -18.48 -86.65 1.78
N THR A 2 -19.66 -86.86 2.09
CA THR A 2 -20.38 -87.14 3.35
C THR A 2 -20.56 -85.84 4.15
N ASP A 3 -21.64 -85.42 4.51
CA ASP A 3 -23.02 -85.82 4.76
C ASP A 3 -23.56 -84.80 5.83
N ALA A 4 -24.74 -84.35 5.63
CA ALA A 4 -25.53 -83.65 6.64
C ALA A 4 -25.97 -84.64 7.76
N PRO A 5 -26.59 -84.19 8.86
CA PRO A 5 -28.03 -84.03 8.82
C PRO A 5 -28.65 -82.91 9.71
N ARG A 6 -29.86 -82.58 9.32
CA ARG A 6 -31.04 -82.02 9.98
C ARG A 6 -31.32 -82.49 11.42
N SER A 7 -31.97 -81.56 12.15
CA SER A 7 -33.21 -81.80 12.91
C SER A 7 -33.60 -80.57 13.70
N GLN A 8 -34.73 -79.99 13.40
CA GLN A 8 -36.08 -80.12 13.97
C GLN A 8 -36.39 -78.99 15.00
N GLU A 9 -37.40 -78.23 14.63
CA GLU A 9 -38.24 -77.36 15.50
C GLU A 9 -38.93 -78.15 16.61
N PRO A 10 -39.45 -77.45 17.64
CA PRO A 10 -40.89 -77.35 17.76
C PRO A 10 -41.48 -76.00 18.14
N VAL A 11 -42.61 -75.81 17.62
CA VAL A 11 -43.79 -75.03 17.80
C VAL A 11 -44.14 -74.69 19.26
N GLY A 12 -44.63 -73.41 19.44
CA GLY A 12 -45.70 -73.08 20.38
C GLY A 12 -45.45 -71.97 21.40
N SER A 13 -46.04 -70.90 21.24
CA SER A 13 -47.23 -70.40 21.94
C SER A 13 -47.39 -68.90 21.86
N SER A 14 -48.54 -68.51 21.50
CA SER A 14 -49.12 -67.18 21.53
C SER A 14 -49.12 -66.54 22.92
N GLU A 15 -48.72 -65.29 23.01
CA GLU A 15 -49.28 -64.29 23.96
C GLU A 15 -49.10 -62.88 23.47
N PHE A 16 -50.20 -62.18 23.22
CA PHE A 16 -50.33 -60.76 23.31
C PHE A 16 -50.60 -60.42 24.80
N PRO A 17 -50.25 -59.31 25.38
CA PRO A 17 -50.39 -57.92 24.95
C PRO A 17 -49.34 -56.94 25.53
N ASP A 18 -49.42 -55.76 25.24
CA ASP A 18 -49.54 -54.53 26.03
C ASP A 18 -48.85 -53.36 25.37
N GLY A 19 -49.64 -52.32 25.27
CA GLY A 19 -49.30 -51.07 24.65
C GLY A 19 -48.10 -50.37 25.34
N ALA A 20 -47.11 -50.06 24.55
CA ALA A 20 -46.14 -49.03 24.89
C ALA A 20 -46.41 -47.79 24.02
N VAL A 21 -46.90 -46.77 24.67
CA VAL A 21 -46.96 -45.39 24.19
C VAL A 21 -45.62 -44.98 23.70
N GLY A 22 -45.46 -44.87 22.38
CA GLY A 22 -44.25 -44.34 21.76
C GLY A 22 -44.18 -42.82 22.07
N THR A 23 -43.27 -42.44 22.96
CA THR A 23 -42.78 -41.07 23.08
C THR A 23 -42.11 -40.72 21.77
N GLN A 24 -42.78 -39.94 20.93
CA GLN A 24 -42.13 -39.30 19.78
C GLN A 24 -41.02 -38.39 20.29
N GLN A 25 -39.78 -38.78 19.92
CA GLN A 25 -38.58 -37.95 20.08
C GLN A 25 -38.76 -36.68 19.21
N PRO A 26 -38.54 -35.47 19.73
CA PRO A 26 -38.74 -34.29 18.93
C PRO A 26 -37.74 -34.28 17.77
N ASP A 27 -38.29 -33.99 16.61
CA ASP A 27 -37.66 -33.92 15.31
C ASP A 27 -36.45 -32.95 15.33
N HIS A 28 -35.21 -33.44 15.35
CA HIS A 28 -33.97 -32.67 15.29
C HIS A 28 -33.70 -32.09 13.88
N THR A 29 -34.55 -32.31 12.91
CA THR A 29 -34.38 -31.86 11.52
C THR A 29 -34.56 -30.35 11.35
N GLY A 30 -35.37 -29.70 12.19
CA GLY A 30 -35.59 -28.24 12.13
C GLY A 30 -34.41 -27.42 12.59
N SER A 31 -33.63 -27.91 13.58
CA SER A 31 -32.48 -27.21 14.11
C SER A 31 -31.29 -27.20 13.12
N SER A 32 -31.11 -28.29 12.37
CA SER A 32 -30.03 -28.39 11.34
C SER A 32 -30.29 -27.49 10.14
N ALA A 33 -31.53 -27.38 9.70
CA ALA A 33 -31.92 -26.52 8.56
C ALA A 33 -31.79 -25.01 8.93
N ALA A 34 -32.22 -24.62 10.13
CA ALA A 34 -32.07 -23.24 10.62
C ALA A 34 -30.59 -22.84 10.72
N ALA A 35 -29.75 -23.69 11.29
CA ALA A 35 -28.30 -23.43 11.37
C ALA A 35 -27.63 -23.32 10.00
N SER A 36 -28.06 -24.13 9.02
CA SER A 36 -27.57 -24.08 7.65
C SER A 36 -28.00 -22.78 6.93
N ILE A 37 -29.20 -22.30 7.14
CA ILE A 37 -29.70 -21.04 6.58
C ILE A 37 -28.96 -19.86 7.21
N GLU A 38 -28.73 -19.87 8.51
CA GLU A 38 -28.02 -18.81 9.23
C GLU A 38 -26.54 -18.74 8.79
N SER A 39 -25.88 -19.88 8.61
CA SER A 39 -24.52 -19.99 8.06
C SER A 39 -24.45 -19.48 6.61
N ALA A 40 -25.43 -19.82 5.77
CA ALA A 40 -25.50 -19.33 4.40
C ALA A 40 -25.76 -17.80 4.36
N ALA A 41 -26.65 -17.30 5.20
CA ALA A 41 -26.91 -15.85 5.32
C ALA A 41 -25.68 -15.09 5.80
N ALA A 42 -24.94 -15.60 6.79
CA ALA A 42 -23.69 -15.04 7.26
C ALA A 42 -22.61 -15.02 6.16
N SER A 43 -22.53 -16.11 5.37
CA SER A 43 -21.61 -16.21 4.23
C SER A 43 -21.95 -15.21 3.12
N VAL A 44 -23.23 -15.03 2.79
CA VAL A 44 -23.71 -14.05 1.81
C VAL A 44 -23.46 -12.63 2.31
N THR A 45 -23.70 -12.36 3.58
CA THR A 45 -23.45 -11.04 4.18
C THR A 45 -21.96 -10.72 4.20
N SER A 46 -21.11 -11.69 4.52
CA SER A 46 -19.66 -11.56 4.47
C SER A 46 -19.14 -11.35 3.04
N ALA A 47 -19.66 -12.09 2.07
CA ALA A 47 -19.35 -11.92 0.65
C ALA A 47 -19.81 -10.54 0.13
N ALA A 48 -21.01 -10.10 0.49
CA ALA A 48 -21.52 -8.78 0.14
C ALA A 48 -20.69 -7.64 0.76
N ALA A 49 -20.21 -7.81 1.99
CA ALA A 49 -19.30 -6.86 2.64
C ALA A 49 -17.91 -6.83 1.99
N ALA A 50 -17.48 -7.92 1.38
CA ALA A 50 -16.21 -8.02 0.64
C ALA A 50 -16.27 -7.44 -0.79
N LEU A 51 -17.46 -7.38 -1.41
CA LEU A 51 -17.68 -6.88 -2.78
C LEU A 51 -17.08 -5.47 -3.04
N PRO A 52 -17.22 -4.47 -2.13
CA PRO A 52 -16.60 -3.15 -2.34
C PRO A 52 -15.08 -3.19 -2.46
N GLY A 53 -14.41 -4.19 -1.86
CA GLY A 53 -12.97 -4.39 -1.94
C GLY A 53 -12.49 -5.01 -3.27
N LEU A 54 -13.40 -5.64 -4.03
CA LEU A 54 -13.10 -6.28 -5.31
C LEU A 54 -13.28 -5.32 -6.50
N ILE A 55 -14.00 -4.21 -6.33
CA ILE A 55 -14.24 -3.24 -7.39
C ILE A 55 -13.04 -2.30 -7.47
N LYS A 56 -12.33 -2.32 -8.62
CA LYS A 56 -11.29 -1.33 -8.92
C LYS A 56 -11.96 0.02 -9.22
N PRO A 57 -11.73 1.09 -8.44
CA PRO A 57 -12.31 2.41 -8.71
C PRO A 57 -11.94 2.91 -10.12
N ARG A 58 -12.83 3.64 -10.76
CA ARG A 58 -12.63 4.12 -12.15
C ARG A 58 -11.46 5.08 -12.28
N LEU A 59 -11.19 5.89 -11.25
CA LEU A 59 -10.09 6.84 -11.24
C LEU A 59 -8.74 6.23 -10.81
N ARG A 60 -8.68 4.90 -10.61
CA ARG A 60 -7.45 4.21 -10.24
C ARG A 60 -6.33 4.46 -11.25
N GLY A 61 -5.23 5.08 -10.75
CA GLY A 61 -4.04 5.40 -11.54
C GLY A 61 -4.12 6.68 -12.39
N TRP A 62 -5.28 7.33 -12.51
CA TRP A 62 -5.41 8.55 -13.31
C TRP A 62 -4.65 9.75 -12.71
N LEU A 63 -4.65 9.89 -11.39
CA LEU A 63 -3.89 10.95 -10.70
C LEU A 63 -2.41 10.86 -11.04
N HIS A 64 -1.82 9.67 -10.95
CA HIS A 64 -0.41 9.48 -11.28
C HIS A 64 -0.14 9.59 -12.78
N ALA A 65 -1.07 9.16 -13.64
CA ALA A 65 -0.95 9.34 -15.09
C ALA A 65 -0.93 10.82 -15.49
N GLY A 66 -1.75 11.67 -14.85
CA GLY A 66 -1.73 13.12 -15.05
C GLY A 66 -0.50 13.79 -14.44
N MET A 67 -0.03 13.30 -13.29
CA MET A 67 1.13 13.86 -12.61
C MET A 67 2.46 13.52 -13.31
N PHE A 68 2.57 12.38 -13.98
CA PHE A 68 3.80 11.96 -14.65
C PHE A 68 4.35 13.00 -15.63
N PRO A 69 3.59 13.50 -16.63
CA PRO A 69 4.11 14.54 -17.54
C PRO A 69 4.43 15.85 -16.81
N ALA A 70 3.68 16.22 -15.79
CA ALA A 70 3.97 17.42 -15.00
C ALA A 70 5.26 17.27 -14.19
N ALA A 71 5.49 16.12 -13.56
CA ALA A 71 6.71 15.81 -12.83
C ALA A 71 7.93 15.77 -13.77
N LEU A 72 7.78 15.21 -14.98
CA LEU A 72 8.83 15.17 -15.99
C LEU A 72 9.18 16.61 -16.46
N ALA A 73 8.20 17.39 -16.86
CA ALA A 73 8.43 18.75 -17.33
C ALA A 73 9.03 19.63 -16.22
N GLY A 74 8.41 19.65 -15.04
CA GLY A 74 8.92 20.39 -13.88
C GLY A 74 10.33 19.94 -13.48
N GLY A 75 10.59 18.63 -13.50
CA GLY A 75 11.90 18.07 -13.19
C GLY A 75 12.98 18.45 -14.22
N ILE A 76 12.64 18.53 -15.51
CA ILE A 76 13.56 19.03 -16.55
C ILE A 76 13.90 20.50 -16.27
N PHE A 77 12.91 21.35 -15.99
CA PHE A 77 13.15 22.76 -15.63
C PHE A 77 14.00 22.87 -14.36
N LEU A 78 13.66 22.13 -13.31
CA LEU A 78 14.41 22.13 -12.06
C LEU A 78 15.88 21.75 -12.27
N THR A 79 16.12 20.70 -13.07
CA THR A 79 17.48 20.22 -13.37
C THR A 79 18.25 21.20 -14.26
N ALA A 80 17.59 21.79 -15.27
CA ALA A 80 18.22 22.72 -16.21
C ALA A 80 18.59 24.06 -15.55
N LEU A 81 17.77 24.54 -14.62
CA LEU A 81 17.95 25.81 -13.94
C LEU A 81 18.80 25.72 -12.66
N ALA A 82 19.19 24.53 -12.24
CA ALA A 82 20.13 24.40 -11.12
C ALA A 82 21.54 24.86 -11.53
N ASP A 83 22.18 25.72 -10.73
CA ASP A 83 23.39 26.43 -11.08
C ASP A 83 24.66 25.61 -11.13
N SER A 84 24.75 24.59 -10.26
CA SER A 84 25.95 23.78 -10.14
C SER A 84 25.77 22.39 -10.75
N THR A 85 26.86 21.78 -11.21
CA THR A 85 26.85 20.38 -11.66
C THR A 85 26.33 19.43 -10.56
N ARG A 86 26.69 19.68 -9.29
CA ARG A 86 26.19 18.90 -8.14
C ARG A 86 24.68 19.08 -7.98
N GLY A 87 24.19 20.31 -8.09
CA GLY A 87 22.75 20.64 -8.04
C GLY A 87 21.99 19.97 -9.19
N ARG A 88 22.50 20.03 -10.41
CA ARG A 88 21.87 19.36 -11.58
C ARG A 88 21.78 17.85 -11.40
N ILE A 89 22.84 17.21 -10.92
CA ILE A 89 22.81 15.77 -10.63
C ILE A 89 21.78 15.46 -9.55
N ALA A 90 21.76 16.23 -8.46
CA ALA A 90 20.83 16.03 -7.36
C ALA A 90 19.36 16.21 -7.79
N CYS A 91 19.05 17.27 -8.51
CA CYS A 91 17.73 17.52 -9.09
C CYS A 91 17.34 16.47 -10.13
N GLY A 92 18.31 15.98 -10.92
CA GLY A 92 18.12 14.90 -11.87
C GLY A 92 17.75 13.57 -11.19
N VAL A 93 18.38 13.23 -10.08
CA VAL A 93 18.03 12.06 -9.25
C VAL A 93 16.60 12.19 -8.70
N TYR A 94 16.23 13.35 -8.17
CA TYR A 94 14.86 13.62 -7.72
C TYR A 94 13.85 13.46 -8.86
N THR A 95 14.13 14.05 -10.02
CA THR A 95 13.28 13.97 -11.21
C THR A 95 13.10 12.53 -11.67
N LEU A 96 14.19 11.76 -11.74
CA LEU A 96 14.15 10.36 -12.14
C LEU A 96 13.27 9.53 -11.18
N THR A 97 13.47 9.70 -9.88
CA THR A 97 12.69 8.95 -8.87
C THR A 97 11.21 9.34 -8.89
N ALA A 98 10.88 10.63 -9.15
CA ALA A 98 9.51 11.08 -9.34
C ALA A 98 8.86 10.49 -10.59
N CYS A 99 9.58 10.46 -11.72
CA CYS A 99 9.11 9.83 -12.95
C CYS A 99 8.88 8.32 -12.79
N LEU A 100 9.77 7.63 -12.06
CA LEU A 100 9.59 6.22 -11.73
C LEU A 100 8.35 6.00 -10.85
N LEU A 101 8.15 6.83 -9.81
CA LEU A 101 6.98 6.73 -8.93
C LEU A 101 5.69 6.89 -9.73
N PHE A 102 5.53 8.02 -10.41
CA PHE A 102 4.28 8.34 -11.11
C PHE A 102 4.06 7.49 -12.35
N GLY A 103 5.12 7.25 -13.14
CA GLY A 103 5.04 6.47 -14.37
C GLY A 103 4.75 5.00 -14.12
N VAL A 104 5.50 4.35 -13.24
CA VAL A 104 5.28 2.93 -12.92
C VAL A 104 3.93 2.73 -12.23
N SER A 105 3.54 3.63 -11.33
CA SER A 105 2.23 3.55 -10.68
C SER A 105 1.08 3.74 -11.67
N ALA A 106 1.18 4.70 -12.59
CA ALA A 106 0.20 4.87 -13.65
C ALA A 106 0.09 3.61 -14.52
N LEU A 107 1.24 3.08 -14.96
CA LEU A 107 1.32 1.86 -15.77
C LEU A 107 0.68 0.67 -15.04
N TYR A 108 1.06 0.43 -13.79
CA TYR A 108 0.54 -0.65 -12.97
C TYR A 108 -0.98 -0.57 -12.80
N HIS A 109 -1.48 0.61 -12.47
CA HIS A 109 -2.89 0.79 -12.16
C HIS A 109 -3.80 0.97 -13.37
N ARG A 110 -3.28 1.41 -14.53
CA ARG A 110 -4.10 1.64 -15.74
C ARG A 110 -4.14 0.43 -16.65
N GLY A 111 -3.05 -0.34 -16.73
CA GLY A 111 -2.99 -1.49 -17.62
C GLY A 111 -3.75 -2.71 -17.11
N ASN A 112 -4.00 -3.61 -18.02
CA ASN A 112 -4.49 -4.96 -17.75
C ASN A 112 -3.32 -5.92 -18.01
N TRP A 113 -2.77 -6.45 -16.93
CA TRP A 113 -1.53 -7.21 -16.96
C TRP A 113 -1.77 -8.68 -16.65
N GLY A 114 -1.09 -9.56 -17.33
CA GLY A 114 -1.04 -10.96 -16.95
C GLY A 114 -0.38 -11.15 -15.57
N PRO A 115 -0.54 -12.33 -14.94
CA PRO A 115 -0.10 -12.56 -13.54
C PRO A 115 1.36 -12.21 -13.27
N LYS A 116 2.28 -12.56 -14.19
CA LYS A 116 3.72 -12.29 -14.04
C LYS A 116 4.02 -10.77 -14.10
N ALA A 117 3.52 -10.08 -15.12
CA ALA A 117 3.71 -8.64 -15.28
C ALA A 117 3.08 -7.86 -14.12
N ASN A 118 1.87 -8.25 -13.68
CA ASN A 118 1.21 -7.66 -12.53
C ASN A 118 2.07 -7.79 -11.25
N ALA A 119 2.65 -8.97 -11.00
CA ALA A 119 3.51 -9.18 -9.85
C ALA A 119 4.78 -8.32 -9.89
N VAL A 120 5.40 -8.15 -11.05
CA VAL A 120 6.59 -7.30 -11.23
C VAL A 120 6.23 -5.83 -11.03
N LEU A 121 5.21 -5.33 -11.73
CA LEU A 121 4.78 -3.93 -11.63
C LEU A 121 4.34 -3.56 -10.20
N ARG A 122 3.67 -4.47 -9.50
CA ARG A 122 3.32 -4.28 -8.10
C ARG A 122 4.55 -4.13 -7.20
N ARG A 123 5.61 -4.90 -7.44
CA ARG A 123 6.87 -4.77 -6.69
C ARG A 123 7.51 -3.42 -6.95
N LEU A 124 7.61 -3.02 -8.21
CA LEU A 124 8.19 -1.74 -8.62
C LEU A 124 7.38 -0.55 -8.09
N ASP A 125 6.06 -0.59 -8.19
CA ASP A 125 5.17 0.45 -7.68
C ASP A 125 5.39 0.70 -6.18
N HIS A 126 5.55 -0.37 -5.37
CA HIS A 126 5.83 -0.21 -3.95
C HIS A 126 7.30 0.13 -3.65
N ALA A 127 8.25 -0.36 -4.43
CA ALA A 127 9.67 -0.05 -4.28
C ALA A 127 9.96 1.43 -4.56
N ASN A 128 9.25 2.02 -5.53
CA ASN A 128 9.41 3.42 -5.90
C ASN A 128 9.04 4.40 -4.78
N ILE A 129 8.29 3.98 -3.75
CA ILE A 129 8.03 4.81 -2.57
C ILE A 129 9.34 5.06 -1.81
N PHE A 130 10.18 4.05 -1.63
CA PHE A 130 11.50 4.22 -1.02
C PHE A 130 12.41 5.10 -1.89
N LEU A 131 12.35 4.91 -3.23
CA LEU A 131 13.16 5.70 -4.15
C LEU A 131 12.80 7.18 -4.12
N ILE A 132 11.51 7.54 -4.12
CA ILE A 132 11.14 8.96 -4.09
C ILE A 132 11.49 9.61 -2.75
N ILE A 133 11.44 8.89 -1.63
CA ILE A 133 11.89 9.42 -0.36
C ILE A 133 13.40 9.74 -0.45
N ALA A 134 14.24 8.79 -0.84
CA ALA A 134 15.68 9.04 -0.99
C ALA A 134 15.98 10.09 -2.06
N GLY A 135 15.24 10.08 -3.17
CA GLY A 135 15.34 11.08 -4.22
C GLY A 135 15.03 12.50 -3.75
N THR A 136 14.04 12.67 -2.87
CA THR A 136 13.69 13.96 -2.26
C THR A 136 14.78 14.46 -1.33
N TYR A 137 15.38 13.58 -0.53
CA TYR A 137 16.52 13.93 0.34
C TYR A 137 17.75 14.36 -0.44
N THR A 138 17.95 13.84 -1.65
CA THR A 138 19.18 14.07 -2.41
C THR A 138 19.44 15.57 -2.68
N PRO A 139 18.54 16.34 -3.31
CA PRO A 139 18.77 17.77 -3.50
C PRO A 139 18.73 18.57 -2.19
N LEU A 140 17.84 18.25 -1.25
CA LEU A 140 17.79 18.95 0.04
C LEU A 140 19.09 18.83 0.82
N THR A 141 19.69 17.62 0.83
CA THR A 141 20.95 17.38 1.53
C THR A 141 22.14 18.01 0.81
N ILE A 142 22.23 17.86 -0.52
CA ILE A 142 23.37 18.32 -1.30
C ILE A 142 23.43 19.85 -1.41
N LEU A 143 22.25 20.50 -1.47
CA LEU A 143 22.16 21.94 -1.69
C LEU A 143 22.10 22.76 -0.38
N LEU A 144 21.56 22.17 0.70
CA LEU A 144 21.37 22.89 1.97
C LEU A 144 22.45 22.59 3.00
N LEU A 145 22.97 21.37 3.05
CA LEU A 145 23.87 21.01 4.13
C LEU A 145 25.34 21.28 3.75
N PRO A 146 26.18 21.78 4.70
CA PRO A 146 27.59 22.04 4.44
C PRO A 146 28.31 20.79 3.95
N GLU A 147 29.42 20.96 3.24
CA GLU A 147 30.22 19.83 2.74
C GLU A 147 30.62 18.90 3.88
N GLY A 148 30.26 17.62 3.73
CA GLY A 148 30.44 16.59 4.76
C GLY A 148 29.36 16.51 5.83
N GLY A 149 28.63 17.60 6.14
CA GLY A 149 27.59 17.62 7.17
C GLY A 149 26.34 16.80 6.83
N GLY A 150 26.00 16.71 5.55
CA GLY A 150 24.85 15.92 5.06
C GLY A 150 25.17 14.46 4.69
N ALA A 151 26.42 14.04 4.70
CA ALA A 151 26.83 12.73 4.20
C ALA A 151 26.14 11.58 4.95
N ALA A 152 26.06 11.67 6.28
CA ALA A 152 25.40 10.63 7.09
C ALA A 152 23.90 10.51 6.77
N LEU A 153 23.20 11.64 6.58
CA LEU A 153 21.79 11.66 6.19
C LEU A 153 21.62 11.03 4.80
N LEU A 154 22.40 11.47 3.82
CA LEU A 154 22.30 11.02 2.44
C LEU A 154 22.56 9.51 2.32
N TRP A 155 23.69 9.05 2.85
CA TRP A 155 24.02 7.62 2.82
C TRP A 155 23.05 6.76 3.64
N GLY A 156 22.62 7.25 4.81
CA GLY A 156 21.65 6.55 5.67
C GLY A 156 20.31 6.38 4.98
N VAL A 157 19.80 7.41 4.33
CA VAL A 157 18.52 7.37 3.62
C VAL A 157 18.60 6.48 2.37
N TRP A 158 19.70 6.54 1.59
CA TRP A 158 19.86 5.64 0.44
C TRP A 158 20.08 4.19 0.86
N ALA A 159 20.82 3.91 1.93
CA ALA A 159 20.94 2.57 2.48
C ALA A 159 19.59 2.01 2.95
N ALA A 160 18.81 2.82 3.67
CA ALA A 160 17.46 2.47 4.10
C ALA A 160 16.52 2.23 2.89
N ALA A 161 16.64 3.05 1.82
CA ALA A 161 15.88 2.86 0.60
C ALA A 161 16.21 1.53 -0.08
N LEU A 162 17.49 1.22 -0.26
CA LEU A 162 17.93 -0.03 -0.88
C LEU A 162 17.47 -1.25 -0.07
N PHE A 163 17.59 -1.19 1.25
CA PHE A 163 17.06 -2.23 2.14
C PHE A 163 15.55 -2.38 2.00
N GLY A 164 14.81 -1.27 2.01
CA GLY A 164 13.35 -1.27 1.84
C GLY A 164 12.90 -1.81 0.47
N ILE A 165 13.63 -1.47 -0.60
CA ILE A 165 13.40 -2.01 -1.95
C ILE A 165 13.62 -3.53 -1.94
N ALA A 166 14.75 -4.00 -1.42
CA ALA A 166 15.04 -5.43 -1.31
C ALA A 166 13.94 -6.14 -0.51
N PHE A 167 13.55 -5.60 0.64
CA PHE A 167 12.45 -6.10 1.44
C PHE A 167 11.14 -6.22 0.63
N ARG A 168 10.77 -5.21 -0.17
CA ARG A 168 9.54 -5.22 -0.98
C ARG A 168 9.61 -6.15 -2.19
N VAL A 169 10.80 -6.32 -2.77
CA VAL A 169 11.01 -7.21 -3.91
C VAL A 169 10.93 -8.67 -3.48
N PHE A 170 11.58 -9.03 -2.37
CA PHE A 170 11.63 -10.41 -1.89
C PHE A 170 10.41 -10.81 -1.06
N TRP A 171 9.78 -9.88 -0.34
CA TRP A 171 8.60 -10.18 0.47
C TRP A 171 7.36 -9.39 0.03
N VAL A 172 6.79 -9.78 -1.12
CA VAL A 172 5.60 -9.12 -1.72
C VAL A 172 4.36 -9.19 -0.82
N GLY A 173 4.23 -10.26 -0.04
CA GLY A 173 3.10 -10.50 0.87
C GLY A 173 3.22 -9.79 2.22
N ALA A 174 4.27 -9.00 2.48
CA ALA A 174 4.44 -8.29 3.74
C ALA A 174 3.19 -7.47 4.10
N PRO A 175 2.74 -7.52 5.37
CA PRO A 175 1.55 -6.81 5.81
C PRO A 175 1.78 -5.29 5.83
N ARG A 176 0.74 -4.50 5.55
CA ARG A 176 0.83 -3.02 5.48
C ARG A 176 1.29 -2.38 6.79
N TRP A 177 0.87 -2.92 7.91
CA TRP A 177 1.27 -2.40 9.21
C TRP A 177 2.78 -2.47 9.47
N LEU A 178 3.49 -3.31 8.72
CA LEU A 178 4.95 -3.45 8.83
C LEU A 178 5.69 -2.45 7.94
N TYR A 179 5.34 -2.34 6.65
CA TYR A 179 6.10 -1.50 5.73
C TYR A 179 5.64 -0.04 5.69
N THR A 180 4.39 0.27 6.06
CA THR A 180 3.92 1.67 6.10
C THR A 180 4.66 2.50 7.15
N PRO A 181 4.86 2.02 8.41
CA PRO A 181 5.72 2.72 9.36
C PRO A 181 7.16 2.91 8.88
N CYS A 182 7.72 1.96 8.12
CA CYS A 182 9.07 2.10 7.58
C CYS A 182 9.18 3.29 6.60
N TYR A 183 8.18 3.48 5.72
CA TYR A 183 8.13 4.66 4.84
C TYR A 183 8.06 5.97 5.65
N ILE A 184 7.19 6.01 6.66
CA ILE A 184 7.01 7.20 7.51
C ILE A 184 8.30 7.48 8.27
N ALA A 185 8.89 6.49 8.95
CA ALA A 185 10.12 6.65 9.71
C ALA A 185 11.27 7.16 8.84
N MET A 186 11.44 6.58 7.63
CA MET A 186 12.44 7.04 6.69
C MET A 186 12.18 8.48 6.22
N GLY A 187 10.90 8.84 5.98
CA GLY A 187 10.52 10.19 5.60
C GLY A 187 10.80 11.23 6.69
N TRP A 188 10.77 10.84 7.97
CA TRP A 188 11.05 11.73 9.10
C TRP A 188 12.53 11.77 9.53
N ALA A 189 13.45 11.14 8.81
CA ALA A 189 14.89 11.27 9.09
C ALA A 189 15.36 12.74 9.02
N ALA A 190 14.67 13.60 8.28
CA ALA A 190 14.88 15.04 8.22
C ALA A 190 14.78 15.75 9.57
N VAL A 191 14.05 15.19 10.54
CA VAL A 191 13.79 15.84 11.84
C VAL A 191 15.09 16.19 12.58
N PHE A 192 16.13 15.40 12.39
CA PHE A 192 17.44 15.64 13.00
C PHE A 192 18.23 16.76 12.33
N TYR A 193 17.77 17.27 11.20
CA TYR A 193 18.44 18.30 10.38
C TYR A 193 17.54 19.53 10.15
N LEU A 194 16.39 19.63 10.84
CA LEU A 194 15.50 20.78 10.71
C LEU A 194 16.15 22.12 11.09
N PRO A 195 17.01 22.19 12.13
CA PRO A 195 17.72 23.43 12.45
C PRO A 195 18.64 23.89 11.30
N GLU A 196 19.35 22.96 10.65
CA GLU A 196 20.21 23.24 9.50
C GLU A 196 19.36 23.66 8.30
N PHE A 197 18.27 22.96 8.01
CA PHE A 197 17.34 23.33 6.93
C PHE A 197 16.73 24.72 7.14
N MET A 198 16.43 25.10 8.39
CA MET A 198 15.99 26.46 8.72
C MET A 198 17.08 27.48 8.50
N ARG A 199 18.31 27.20 8.91
CA ARG A 199 19.44 28.13 8.83
C ARG A 199 19.86 28.40 7.38
N GLU A 200 19.97 27.35 6.57
CA GLU A 200 20.49 27.44 5.19
C GLU A 200 19.39 27.69 4.15
N GLY A 201 18.19 27.12 4.33
CA GLY A 201 17.06 27.21 3.40
C GLY A 201 16.00 28.23 3.80
N GLY A 202 16.04 28.69 5.03
CA GLY A 202 15.03 29.63 5.59
C GLY A 202 13.68 28.96 5.90
N ILE A 203 12.77 29.81 6.41
CA ILE A 203 11.45 29.34 6.89
C ILE A 203 10.60 28.71 5.78
N ALA A 204 10.66 29.20 4.56
CA ALA A 204 9.85 28.68 3.45
C ALA A 204 10.21 27.24 3.11
N VAL A 205 11.50 26.92 3.04
CA VAL A 205 11.98 25.56 2.78
C VAL A 205 11.64 24.63 3.96
N LEU A 206 11.85 25.09 5.19
CA LEU A 206 11.48 24.33 6.39
C LEU A 206 10.00 23.98 6.39
N VAL A 207 9.12 24.93 6.10
CA VAL A 207 7.66 24.71 6.01
C VAL A 207 7.35 23.71 4.92
N CYS A 208 7.98 23.79 3.74
CA CYS A 208 7.79 22.81 2.67
C CYS A 208 8.21 21.39 3.11
N VAL A 209 9.33 21.23 3.80
CA VAL A 209 9.80 19.94 4.29
C VAL A 209 8.81 19.35 5.31
N ILE A 210 8.36 20.14 6.28
CA ILE A 210 7.43 19.67 7.33
C ILE A 210 6.05 19.38 6.73
N VAL A 211 5.47 20.28 5.94
CA VAL A 211 4.14 20.10 5.35
C VAL A 211 4.14 18.91 4.38
N GLY A 212 5.17 18.76 3.55
CA GLY A 212 5.31 17.60 2.67
C GLY A 212 5.41 16.28 3.44
N GLY A 213 6.21 16.26 4.52
CA GLY A 213 6.33 15.10 5.41
C GLY A 213 5.00 14.73 6.10
N LEU A 214 4.23 15.73 6.56
CA LEU A 214 2.91 15.53 7.15
C LEU A 214 1.90 14.99 6.11
N LEU A 215 1.91 15.51 4.89
CA LEU A 215 1.04 15.04 3.80
C LEU A 215 1.37 13.58 3.42
N TYR A 216 2.65 13.22 3.26
CA TYR A 216 3.04 11.82 3.03
C TYR A 216 2.63 10.91 4.20
N SER A 217 2.78 11.38 5.43
CA SER A 217 2.38 10.61 6.63
C SER A 217 0.87 10.40 6.68
N ALA A 218 0.08 11.44 6.42
CA ALA A 218 -1.38 11.34 6.33
C ALA A 218 -1.80 10.35 5.23
N GLY A 219 -1.18 10.42 4.06
CA GLY A 219 -1.38 9.46 2.98
C GLY A 219 -1.03 8.04 3.41
N GLY A 220 0.11 7.85 4.07
CA GLY A 220 0.54 6.55 4.60
C GLY A 220 -0.47 5.96 5.59
N VAL A 221 -1.00 6.78 6.50
CA VAL A 221 -2.04 6.38 7.46
C VAL A 221 -3.31 5.96 6.71
N VAL A 222 -3.81 6.77 5.76
CA VAL A 222 -4.97 6.43 4.92
C VAL A 222 -4.77 5.09 4.21
N TYR A 223 -3.58 4.86 3.65
CA TYR A 223 -3.24 3.62 2.98
C TYR A 223 -3.22 2.42 3.93
N GLY A 224 -2.68 2.60 5.13
CA GLY A 224 -2.58 1.58 6.18
C GLY A 224 -3.96 1.13 6.69
N ILE A 225 -4.80 2.10 7.07
CA ILE A 225 -6.14 1.84 7.65
C ILE A 225 -7.23 1.61 6.58
N LYS A 226 -6.95 1.88 5.30
CA LYS A 226 -7.89 1.80 4.16
C LYS A 226 -9.13 2.71 4.31
N ARG A 227 -8.98 3.83 4.96
CA ARG A 227 -10.04 4.84 5.20
C ARG A 227 -9.46 6.25 5.07
N PRO A 228 -10.28 7.25 4.67
CA PRO A 228 -11.66 7.16 4.20
C PRO A 228 -11.79 6.47 2.83
N ASN A 229 -12.98 5.97 2.50
CA ASN A 229 -13.33 5.39 1.22
C ASN A 229 -14.57 6.09 0.65
N PRO A 230 -14.43 7.36 0.19
CA PRO A 230 -15.55 8.26 -0.05
C PRO A 230 -16.46 7.80 -1.19
N SER A 231 -15.92 7.17 -2.22
CA SER A 231 -16.68 6.63 -3.34
C SER A 231 -16.05 5.35 -3.87
N PRO A 232 -16.45 4.16 -3.37
CA PRO A 232 -15.82 2.88 -3.74
C PRO A 232 -15.78 2.59 -5.24
N ARG A 233 -16.73 3.14 -6.02
CA ARG A 233 -16.79 2.97 -7.48
C ARG A 233 -15.86 3.92 -8.26
N TRP A 234 -15.64 5.13 -7.74
CA TRP A 234 -14.92 6.18 -8.46
C TRP A 234 -13.60 6.54 -7.79
N PHE A 235 -13.63 6.82 -6.47
CA PHE A 235 -12.54 7.41 -5.71
C PHE A 235 -12.49 6.78 -4.32
N GLY A 236 -11.67 5.76 -4.16
CA GLY A 236 -11.52 5.01 -2.90
C GLY A 236 -10.34 5.52 -2.06
N PHE A 237 -10.05 4.82 -0.96
CA PHE A 237 -8.94 5.15 -0.06
C PHE A 237 -7.57 5.21 -0.76
N HIS A 238 -7.38 4.43 -1.81
CA HIS A 238 -6.12 4.39 -2.56
C HIS A 238 -5.94 5.65 -3.40
N GLU A 239 -7.01 6.17 -4.00
CA GLU A 239 -7.02 7.46 -4.69
C GLU A 239 -6.80 8.62 -3.71
N VAL A 240 -7.36 8.54 -2.51
CA VAL A 240 -7.09 9.50 -1.42
C VAL A 240 -5.62 9.48 -1.05
N PHE A 241 -5.02 8.29 -0.89
CA PHE A 241 -3.57 8.14 -0.67
C PHE A 241 -2.77 8.78 -1.81
N HIS A 242 -3.11 8.52 -3.08
CA HIS A 242 -2.44 9.14 -4.23
C HIS A 242 -2.58 10.66 -4.23
N SER A 243 -3.73 11.22 -3.83
CA SER A 243 -3.91 12.68 -3.73
C SER A 243 -2.95 13.30 -2.71
N PHE A 244 -2.77 12.66 -1.54
CA PHE A 244 -1.78 13.07 -0.55
C PHE A 244 -0.35 12.98 -1.09
N THR A 245 -0.05 11.91 -1.84
CA THR A 245 1.27 11.72 -2.48
C THR A 245 1.55 12.84 -3.49
N LEU A 246 0.57 13.22 -4.33
CA LEU A 246 0.69 14.34 -5.27
C LEU A 246 0.91 15.66 -4.54
N ALA A 247 0.09 15.97 -3.54
CA ALA A 247 0.18 17.20 -2.78
C ALA A 247 1.55 17.30 -2.08
N ALA A 248 2.00 16.23 -1.44
CA ALA A 248 3.31 16.17 -0.80
C ALA A 248 4.46 16.37 -1.80
N PHE A 249 4.39 15.71 -2.97
CA PHE A 249 5.37 15.88 -4.04
C PHE A 249 5.44 17.35 -4.51
N VAL A 250 4.30 18.00 -4.76
CA VAL A 250 4.27 19.40 -5.20
C VAL A 250 4.87 20.31 -4.14
N VAL A 251 4.55 20.11 -2.87
CA VAL A 251 5.11 20.93 -1.76
C VAL A 251 6.62 20.73 -1.67
N HIS A 252 7.12 19.49 -1.74
CA HIS A 252 8.57 19.22 -1.75
C HIS A 252 9.25 19.76 -3.01
N TYR A 253 8.60 19.66 -4.18
CA TYR A 253 9.11 20.25 -5.42
C TYR A 253 9.31 21.76 -5.28
N VAL A 254 8.34 22.48 -4.68
CA VAL A 254 8.48 23.91 -4.39
C VAL A 254 9.65 24.17 -3.45
N GLY A 255 9.77 23.44 -2.35
CA GLY A 255 10.89 23.57 -1.41
C GLY A 255 12.26 23.33 -2.08
N ILE A 256 12.38 22.28 -2.90
CA ILE A 256 13.60 21.97 -3.64
C ILE A 256 13.90 23.07 -4.68
N SER A 257 12.87 23.59 -5.37
CA SER A 257 13.03 24.67 -6.36
C SER A 257 13.54 25.95 -5.71
N LEU A 258 13.03 26.31 -4.52
CA LEU A 258 13.51 27.47 -3.77
C LEU A 258 15.02 27.34 -3.48
N VAL A 259 15.46 26.16 -3.05
CA VAL A 259 16.88 25.90 -2.77
C VAL A 259 17.71 25.91 -4.05
N ALA A 260 17.24 25.23 -5.10
CA ALA A 260 18.00 25.11 -6.36
C ALA A 260 18.21 26.45 -7.07
N TYR A 261 17.30 27.44 -6.86
CA TYR A 261 17.35 28.74 -7.50
C TYR A 261 17.88 29.86 -6.59
N GLN A 262 18.00 29.65 -5.27
CA GLN A 262 18.54 30.65 -4.35
C GLN A 262 20.07 30.85 -4.48
N HIS A 263 20.75 29.90 -5.06
CA HIS A 263 22.20 29.94 -5.31
C HIS A 263 22.49 30.24 -6.80
N ALA A 264 21.48 30.75 -7.54
CA ALA A 264 21.55 31.17 -8.93
C ALA A 264 22.04 32.62 -9.10
#